data_aa0b29997ae78579816d3e46cace8526
#
_entry.id   aa0b29997ae78579816d3e46cace8526
#
_cell.length_a   1.000
_cell.length_b   1.000
_cell.length_c   1.000
_cell.angle_alpha   90.00
_cell.angle_beta   90.00
_cell.angle_gamma   90.00
#
_symmetry.space_group_name_H-M   'P 1'
#
loop_
_entity.id
_entity.type
_entity.pdbx_description
1 polymer ?
#
loop_
_entity_poly.entity_id
_entity_poly.type
_entity_poly.pdbx_seq_one_letter_code
_entity_poly.pdbx_strand_id
1 'polypeptide(L)'
;DALMSRGLGDVYKRQAGPWVDKVLGNAFGQNGARNVRLVQGSHIVVPKLYDHDRSYIFQNSDGRIFFTIPYERDFTLIGTTDRDYEGDPAKVAITPEESAYLCAAAGEYFRKPVAVEDIVWTYSGVRPLFDDGASKAQEATRDYVLREDGKPEDGVLVNIFGGKLTTYRRLANSVLQKIEGALGAKGPEWSGSKPLPGGDFPVLDFAGQLDALKQRYP
;
A
#
# COMPACT_ATOMS: atom_id res chain seq x y z
N ASP A 1 -28.93 -2.99 2.53
CA ASP A 1 -29.79 -3.96 1.80
C ASP A 1 -28.89 -4.91 1.05
N ALA A 2 -28.81 -6.14 1.57
CA ALA A 2 -28.13 -7.22 0.86
C ALA A 2 -29.03 -7.66 -0.29
N LEU A 3 -28.69 -7.30 -1.51
CA LEU A 3 -29.27 -7.92 -2.70
C LEU A 3 -28.88 -9.39 -2.69
N MET A 4 -29.81 -10.24 -2.34
CA MET A 4 -29.68 -11.68 -2.45
C MET A 4 -29.82 -12.09 -3.90
N SER A 5 -28.71 -12.35 -4.56
CA SER A 5 -28.71 -13.03 -5.86
C SER A 5 -29.08 -14.51 -5.65
N ARG A 6 -30.04 -14.97 -6.42
CA ARG A 6 -30.48 -16.37 -6.37
C ARG A 6 -29.81 -17.11 -7.52
N GLY A 7 -28.81 -17.93 -7.23
CA GLY A 7 -28.49 -19.01 -8.13
C GLY A 7 -27.03 -19.37 -8.41
N LEU A 8 -26.04 -18.49 -8.31
CA LEU A 8 -24.64 -18.82 -8.63
C LEU A 8 -23.63 -18.39 -7.57
N GLY A 9 -24.08 -17.95 -6.39
CA GLY A 9 -23.26 -17.37 -5.38
C GLY A 9 -22.86 -15.93 -5.69
N ASP A 10 -22.80 -15.08 -4.66
CA ASP A 10 -22.37 -13.71 -4.77
C ASP A 10 -20.95 -13.55 -4.23
N VAL A 11 -20.14 -12.74 -4.92
CA VAL A 11 -18.83 -12.37 -4.46
C VAL A 11 -18.90 -10.95 -3.87
N TYR A 12 -18.70 -10.86 -2.56
CA TYR A 12 -18.58 -9.57 -1.87
C TYR A 12 -17.12 -9.26 -1.60
N LYS A 13 -16.69 -8.07 -1.93
CA LYS A 13 -15.35 -7.58 -1.63
C LYS A 13 -15.43 -6.44 -0.61
N ARG A 14 -14.72 -6.59 0.52
CA ARG A 14 -14.53 -5.53 1.51
C ARG A 14 -13.05 -5.22 1.66
N GLN A 15 -12.70 -3.94 1.61
CA GLN A 15 -11.35 -3.46 1.81
C GLN A 15 -11.28 -2.80 3.18
N ALA A 16 -10.83 -3.56 4.18
CA ALA A 16 -10.78 -3.13 5.57
C ALA A 16 -9.41 -2.57 5.98
N GLY A 17 -8.34 -2.83 5.20
CA GLY A 17 -6.99 -2.36 5.50
C GLY A 17 -6.58 -2.67 6.95
N PRO A 18 -6.14 -1.63 7.71
CA PRO A 18 -5.73 -1.82 9.10
C PRO A 18 -6.84 -2.31 10.06
N TRP A 19 -8.09 -2.26 9.65
CA TRP A 19 -9.24 -2.69 10.46
C TRP A 19 -9.74 -4.09 10.11
N VAL A 20 -8.99 -4.88 9.33
CA VAL A 20 -9.41 -6.23 8.90
C VAL A 20 -9.76 -7.13 10.09
N ASP A 21 -8.95 -7.14 11.14
CA ASP A 21 -9.22 -7.97 12.34
C ASP A 21 -10.49 -7.52 13.09
N LYS A 22 -10.81 -6.21 13.08
CA LYS A 22 -12.09 -5.72 13.61
C LYS A 22 -13.28 -6.21 12.78
N VAL A 23 -13.13 -6.27 11.46
CA VAL A 23 -14.19 -6.81 10.57
C VAL A 23 -14.37 -8.31 10.82
N LEU A 24 -13.29 -9.06 10.96
CA LEU A 24 -13.32 -10.49 11.27
C LEU A 24 -14.02 -10.75 12.63
N GLY A 25 -13.72 -9.95 13.65
CA GLY A 25 -14.39 -10.03 14.95
C GLY A 25 -15.88 -9.71 14.84
N ASN A 26 -16.21 -8.54 14.30
CA ASN A 26 -17.59 -8.02 14.35
C ASN A 26 -18.55 -8.74 13.38
N ALA A 27 -18.08 -9.11 12.19
CA ALA A 27 -18.94 -9.69 11.15
C ALA A 27 -18.89 -11.22 11.11
N PHE A 28 -17.80 -11.83 11.54
CA PHE A 28 -17.57 -13.27 11.42
C PHE A 28 -17.32 -13.98 12.77
N GLY A 29 -17.45 -13.27 13.89
CA GLY A 29 -17.31 -13.83 15.22
C GLY A 29 -15.88 -14.24 15.63
N GLN A 30 -14.87 -13.86 14.85
CA GLN A 30 -13.46 -14.19 15.11
C GLN A 30 -12.84 -13.18 16.09
N ASN A 31 -13.39 -13.11 17.31
CA ASN A 31 -13.06 -12.08 18.31
C ASN A 31 -11.63 -12.09 18.85
N GLY A 32 -10.85 -13.13 18.57
CA GLY A 32 -9.43 -13.23 18.94
C GLY A 32 -8.47 -13.04 17.79
N ALA A 33 -8.95 -12.64 16.62
CA ALA A 33 -8.12 -12.49 15.42
C ALA A 33 -7.04 -11.42 15.62
N ARG A 34 -5.79 -11.82 15.43
CA ARG A 34 -4.60 -10.96 15.40
C ARG A 34 -3.77 -11.37 14.20
N ASN A 35 -4.25 -11.01 13.03
CA ASN A 35 -3.61 -11.41 11.76
C ASN A 35 -2.72 -10.31 11.20
N VAL A 36 -2.88 -9.07 11.68
CA VAL A 36 -2.11 -7.94 11.16
C VAL A 36 -1.29 -7.26 12.24
N ARG A 37 -0.04 -7.00 11.89
CA ARG A 37 0.87 -6.11 12.58
C ARG A 37 0.79 -4.74 11.92
N LEU A 38 0.49 -3.72 12.70
CA LEU A 38 0.40 -2.36 12.20
C LEU A 38 1.77 -1.71 12.24
N VAL A 39 2.27 -1.28 11.08
CA VAL A 39 3.58 -0.63 10.95
C VAL A 39 3.41 0.77 10.39
N GLN A 40 3.70 1.78 11.20
CA GLN A 40 3.71 3.17 10.80
C GLN A 40 4.87 3.43 9.84
N GLY A 41 4.60 4.22 8.80
CA GLY A 41 5.61 4.79 7.93
C GLY A 41 5.34 6.26 7.71
N SER A 42 6.33 7.07 7.98
CA SER A 42 6.23 8.52 7.92
C SER A 42 7.14 9.10 6.86
N HIS A 43 6.72 10.23 6.30
CA HIS A 43 7.46 10.98 5.28
C HIS A 43 7.46 12.46 5.64
N ILE A 44 8.54 13.13 5.27
CA ILE A 44 8.69 14.58 5.34
C ILE A 44 8.84 15.16 3.94
N VAL A 45 8.36 16.37 3.74
CA VAL A 45 8.53 17.16 2.52
C VAL A 45 9.35 18.38 2.89
N VAL A 46 10.44 18.59 2.15
CA VAL A 46 11.36 19.71 2.36
C VAL A 46 11.56 20.46 1.04
N PRO A 47 12.08 21.71 1.05
CA PRO A 47 12.48 22.40 -0.16
C PRO A 47 13.44 21.55 -0.99
N LYS A 48 13.39 21.74 -2.29
CA LYS A 48 14.15 20.96 -3.28
C LYS A 48 15.62 20.82 -2.93
N LEU A 49 16.11 19.59 -2.88
CA LEU A 49 17.49 19.25 -2.54
C LEU A 49 18.41 19.12 -3.76
N TYR A 50 17.84 18.86 -4.95
CA TYR A 50 18.58 18.68 -6.21
C TYR A 50 17.71 19.05 -7.42
N ASP A 51 18.34 19.38 -8.57
CA ASP A 51 17.68 20.00 -9.74
C ASP A 51 17.26 19.05 -10.84
N HIS A 52 17.42 17.75 -10.67
CA HIS A 52 16.98 16.74 -11.63
C HIS A 52 15.76 15.98 -11.10
N ASP A 53 15.13 15.16 -11.94
CA ASP A 53 13.91 14.39 -11.69
C ASP A 53 14.14 12.94 -11.22
N ARG A 54 15.40 12.58 -10.91
CA ARG A 54 15.74 11.23 -10.45
C ARG A 54 15.38 11.04 -8.99
N SER A 55 14.80 9.89 -8.69
CA SER A 55 14.61 9.42 -7.30
C SER A 55 15.84 8.62 -6.85
N TYR A 56 16.11 8.67 -5.56
CA TYR A 56 17.19 7.90 -4.94
C TYR A 56 16.67 6.95 -3.88
N ILE A 57 17.38 5.83 -3.74
CA ILE A 57 17.24 4.90 -2.64
C ILE A 57 18.57 4.89 -1.88
N PHE A 58 18.50 5.09 -0.57
CA PHE A 58 19.65 5.08 0.32
C PHE A 58 19.50 3.97 1.33
N GLN A 59 20.62 3.35 1.68
CA GLN A 59 20.70 2.37 2.74
C GLN A 59 21.62 2.91 3.83
N ASN A 60 21.05 3.15 5.01
CA ASN A 60 21.77 3.68 6.14
C ASN A 60 22.62 2.62 6.84
N SER A 61 23.57 3.08 7.64
CA SER A 61 24.44 2.21 8.46
C SER A 61 23.67 1.34 9.46
N ASP A 62 22.46 1.76 9.85
CA ASP A 62 21.54 0.99 10.71
C ASP A 62 20.69 -0.05 9.95
N GLY A 63 20.95 -0.22 8.64
CA GLY A 63 20.26 -1.17 7.76
C GLY A 63 18.90 -0.69 7.24
N ARG A 64 18.42 0.46 7.66
CA ARG A 64 17.16 1.04 7.16
C ARG A 64 17.35 1.66 5.79
N ILE A 65 16.28 1.59 5.00
CA ILE A 65 16.22 2.16 3.64
C ILE A 65 15.29 3.37 3.69
N PHE A 66 15.73 4.46 3.06
CA PHE A 66 14.86 5.59 2.77
C PHE A 66 15.01 6.08 1.33
N PHE A 67 14.06 6.82 0.88
CA PHE A 67 14.01 7.37 -0.48
C PHE A 67 14.04 8.88 -0.43
N THR A 68 14.61 9.49 -1.48
CA THR A 68 14.36 10.89 -1.81
C THR A 68 13.75 10.96 -3.20
N ILE A 69 12.61 11.60 -3.32
CA ILE A 69 11.80 11.64 -4.53
C ILE A 69 11.48 13.10 -4.85
N PRO A 70 11.74 13.59 -6.07
CA PRO A 70 11.24 14.90 -6.50
C PRO A 70 9.72 14.95 -6.26
N TYR A 71 9.27 15.98 -5.59
CA TYR A 71 7.87 16.11 -5.21
C TYR A 71 7.32 17.46 -5.63
N GLU A 72 6.20 17.42 -6.34
CA GLU A 72 5.62 18.59 -6.99
C GLU A 72 6.63 19.35 -7.85
N ARG A 73 7.19 20.30 -7.83
CA ARG A 73 8.25 20.89 -8.64
C ARG A 73 9.40 21.42 -7.77
N ASP A 74 9.02 21.91 -6.61
CA ASP A 74 9.87 22.73 -5.76
C ASP A 74 10.27 22.02 -4.46
N PHE A 75 9.92 20.74 -4.32
CA PHE A 75 10.12 19.99 -3.09
C PHE A 75 10.80 18.64 -3.32
N THR A 76 11.29 18.08 -2.24
CA THR A 76 11.79 16.70 -2.16
C THR A 76 11.02 15.99 -1.04
N LEU A 77 10.45 14.84 -1.39
CA LEU A 77 9.84 13.90 -0.44
C LEU A 77 10.93 12.99 0.11
N ILE A 78 11.03 12.85 1.42
CA ILE A 78 11.97 11.99 2.12
C ILE A 78 11.21 10.99 2.98
N GLY A 79 11.50 9.73 2.87
CA GLY A 79 10.89 8.65 3.66
C GLY A 79 11.35 7.29 3.16
N THR A 80 11.10 6.26 3.91
CA THR A 80 10.08 6.14 4.97
C THR A 80 10.70 5.67 6.27
N THR A 81 9.94 5.82 7.35
CA THR A 81 10.21 5.12 8.61
C THR A 81 9.47 3.79 8.66
N ASP A 82 9.87 2.89 9.55
CA ASP A 82 9.19 1.64 9.88
C ASP A 82 9.16 1.49 11.41
N ARG A 83 7.97 1.66 11.99
CA ARG A 83 7.75 1.60 13.43
C ARG A 83 6.46 0.84 13.75
N ASP A 84 6.50 -0.03 14.74
CA ASP A 84 5.27 -0.64 15.26
C ASP A 84 4.29 0.43 15.76
N TYR A 85 3.01 0.22 15.48
CA TYR A 85 1.95 1.16 15.78
C TYR A 85 0.81 0.49 16.54
N GLU A 86 0.46 1.02 17.70
CA GLU A 86 -0.58 0.48 18.57
C GLU A 86 -1.81 1.40 18.70
N GLY A 87 -1.79 2.54 18.02
CA GLY A 87 -2.86 3.53 18.10
C GLY A 87 -4.03 3.29 17.14
N ASP A 88 -4.93 4.26 17.07
CA ASP A 88 -5.98 4.31 16.04
C ASP A 88 -5.36 4.64 14.67
N PRO A 89 -5.43 3.74 13.66
CA PRO A 89 -4.85 3.98 12.34
C PRO A 89 -5.35 5.25 11.64
N ALA A 90 -6.54 5.73 12.00
CA ALA A 90 -7.08 6.98 11.47
C ALA A 90 -6.42 8.24 12.04
N LYS A 91 -5.65 8.10 13.12
CA LYS A 91 -5.01 9.23 13.83
C LYS A 91 -3.48 9.19 13.79
N VAL A 92 -2.93 8.37 12.90
CA VAL A 92 -1.48 8.24 12.76
C VAL A 92 -0.86 9.59 12.34
N ALA A 93 0.21 9.96 13.00
CA ALA A 93 0.99 11.16 12.69
C ALA A 93 2.47 10.89 12.91
N ILE A 94 3.33 11.62 12.22
CA ILE A 94 4.77 11.54 12.40
C ILE A 94 5.14 12.03 13.81
N THR A 95 6.15 11.39 14.40
CA THR A 95 6.68 11.83 15.69
C THR A 95 7.88 12.76 15.50
N PRO A 96 8.24 13.57 16.53
CA PRO A 96 9.45 14.38 16.48
C PRO A 96 10.73 13.55 16.22
N GLU A 97 10.79 12.34 16.78
CA GLU A 97 11.92 11.43 16.61
C GLU A 97 12.01 10.92 15.17
N GLU A 98 10.89 10.61 14.52
CA GLU A 98 10.86 10.23 13.10
C GLU A 98 11.29 11.38 12.21
N SER A 99 10.86 12.60 12.51
CA SER A 99 11.26 13.81 11.78
C SER A 99 12.77 14.04 11.89
N ALA A 100 13.30 14.00 13.11
CA ALA A 100 14.72 14.14 13.35
C ALA A 100 15.56 13.05 12.66
N TYR A 101 15.06 11.79 12.70
CA TYR A 101 15.72 10.68 12.03
C TYR A 101 15.81 10.89 10.52
N LEU A 102 14.70 11.26 9.86
CA LEU A 102 14.67 11.46 8.41
C LEU A 102 15.55 12.64 7.97
N CYS A 103 15.59 13.72 8.75
CA CYS A 103 16.49 14.84 8.51
C CYS A 103 17.96 14.43 8.63
N ALA A 104 18.31 13.72 9.71
CA ALA A 104 19.67 13.23 9.94
C ALA A 104 20.11 12.26 8.83
N ALA A 105 19.24 11.29 8.49
CA ALA A 105 19.51 10.31 7.43
C ALA A 105 19.76 10.99 6.07
N ALA A 106 18.96 11.98 5.70
CA ALA A 106 19.19 12.75 4.47
C ALA A 106 20.49 13.57 4.55
N GLY A 107 20.79 14.16 5.72
CA GLY A 107 22.00 14.94 5.94
C GLY A 107 23.31 14.17 5.71
N GLU A 108 23.31 12.85 5.83
CA GLU A 108 24.49 12.01 5.55
C GLU A 108 24.85 11.98 4.04
N TYR A 109 23.88 12.22 3.15
CA TYR A 109 24.06 12.07 1.70
C TYR A 109 24.03 13.37 0.91
N PHE A 110 23.42 14.42 1.46
CA PHE A 110 23.30 15.69 0.76
C PHE A 110 24.27 16.75 1.32
N ARG A 111 24.84 17.55 0.44
CA ARG A 111 25.76 18.64 0.85
C ARG A 111 25.08 19.71 1.69
N LYS A 112 23.80 19.96 1.41
CA LYS A 112 22.97 20.86 2.20
C LYS A 112 22.37 20.05 3.34
N PRO A 113 22.63 20.37 4.59
CA PRO A 113 21.97 19.72 5.71
C PRO A 113 20.46 19.95 5.64
N VAL A 114 19.70 18.98 6.09
CA VAL A 114 18.24 19.07 6.20
C VAL A 114 17.91 19.25 7.68
N ALA A 115 17.37 20.41 8.03
CA ALA A 115 16.94 20.70 9.40
C ALA A 115 15.45 20.40 9.58
N VAL A 116 15.02 20.20 10.82
CA VAL A 116 13.60 19.96 11.14
C VAL A 116 12.75 21.18 10.75
N GLU A 117 13.31 22.37 10.84
CA GLU A 117 12.70 23.64 10.46
C GLU A 117 12.48 23.79 8.94
N ASP A 118 13.19 22.99 8.14
CA ASP A 118 13.00 22.94 6.68
C ASP A 118 11.76 22.12 6.28
N ILE A 119 11.14 21.38 7.21
CA ILE A 119 9.98 20.55 6.93
C ILE A 119 8.76 21.44 6.65
N VAL A 120 8.26 21.38 5.42
CA VAL A 120 7.08 22.16 4.99
C VAL A 120 5.79 21.35 5.11
N TRP A 121 5.87 20.02 5.05
CA TRP A 121 4.73 19.14 5.21
C TRP A 121 5.16 17.73 5.61
N THR A 122 4.24 17.01 6.24
CA THR A 122 4.45 15.61 6.65
C THR A 122 3.21 14.77 6.38
N TYR A 123 3.39 13.50 6.13
CA TYR A 123 2.29 12.55 6.18
C TYR A 123 2.74 11.19 6.70
N SER A 124 1.81 10.48 7.29
CA SER A 124 2.03 9.15 7.85
C SER A 124 0.91 8.21 7.45
N GLY A 125 1.23 6.96 7.33
CA GLY A 125 0.27 5.90 7.10
C GLY A 125 0.62 4.66 7.91
N VAL A 126 -0.36 3.77 8.07
CA VAL A 126 -0.19 2.49 8.74
C VAL A 126 -0.26 1.37 7.72
N ARG A 127 0.77 0.52 7.68
CA ARG A 127 0.82 -0.69 6.86
C ARG A 127 0.25 -1.84 7.67
N PRO A 128 -0.86 -2.46 7.25
CA PRO A 128 -1.36 -3.68 7.86
C PRO A 128 -0.62 -4.89 7.27
N LEU A 129 0.58 -5.17 7.78
CA LEU A 129 1.36 -6.33 7.38
C LEU A 129 0.79 -7.59 8.03
N PHE A 130 0.93 -8.74 7.37
CA PHE A 130 0.62 -10.00 8.03
C PHE A 130 1.56 -10.21 9.22
N ASP A 131 1.01 -10.55 10.38
CA ASP A 131 1.80 -10.87 11.56
C ASP A 131 2.34 -12.30 11.45
N ASP A 132 3.58 -12.39 11.02
CA ASP A 132 4.33 -13.64 10.87
C ASP A 132 5.19 -13.98 12.11
N GLY A 133 5.05 -13.19 13.18
CA GLY A 133 5.82 -13.35 14.42
C GLY A 133 7.24 -12.78 14.36
N ALA A 134 7.57 -12.01 13.33
CA ALA A 134 8.90 -11.37 13.23
C ALA A 134 9.19 -10.44 14.42
N SER A 135 10.44 -10.44 14.89
CA SER A 135 10.84 -9.69 16.09
C SER A 135 10.79 -8.17 15.87
N LYS A 136 11.03 -7.70 14.63
CA LYS A 136 11.06 -6.29 14.26
C LYS A 136 10.12 -5.98 13.12
N ALA A 137 9.57 -4.76 13.09
CA ALA A 137 8.71 -4.28 12.03
C ALA A 137 9.35 -4.35 10.62
N GLN A 138 10.66 -4.16 10.54
CA GLN A 138 11.42 -4.20 9.29
C GLN A 138 11.53 -5.62 8.71
N GLU A 139 11.44 -6.64 9.57
CA GLU A 139 11.59 -8.06 9.21
C GLU A 139 10.24 -8.71 8.85
N ALA A 140 9.11 -8.10 9.22
CA ALA A 140 7.78 -8.60 8.89
C ALA A 140 7.57 -8.72 7.38
N THR A 141 6.90 -9.79 6.97
CA THR A 141 6.65 -10.02 5.54
C THR A 141 5.86 -8.87 4.90
N ARG A 142 6.33 -8.40 3.76
CA ARG A 142 5.65 -7.38 2.94
C ARG A 142 4.90 -8.01 1.76
N ASP A 143 4.89 -9.33 1.68
CA ASP A 143 4.08 -10.05 0.70
C ASP A 143 2.65 -10.25 1.23
N TYR A 144 1.73 -10.60 0.34
CA TYR A 144 0.36 -10.91 0.75
C TYR A 144 0.24 -12.33 1.26
N VAL A 145 -0.66 -12.53 2.20
CA VAL A 145 -1.05 -13.85 2.69
C VAL A 145 -2.54 -14.04 2.45
N LEU A 146 -2.91 -15.18 1.87
CA LEU A 146 -4.29 -15.58 1.64
C LEU A 146 -4.68 -16.69 2.60
N ARG A 147 -5.80 -16.52 3.32
CA ARG A 147 -6.41 -17.54 4.15
C ARG A 147 -7.85 -17.77 3.76
N GLU A 148 -8.24 -19.01 3.70
CA GLU A 148 -9.61 -19.43 3.41
C GLU A 148 -10.28 -19.97 4.67
N ASP A 149 -11.51 -19.54 4.92
CA ASP A 149 -12.36 -20.02 5.97
C ASP A 149 -13.71 -20.43 5.38
N GLY A 150 -14.35 -21.45 5.95
CA GLY A 150 -15.62 -21.97 5.48
C GLY A 150 -15.47 -23.15 4.51
N LYS A 151 -16.59 -23.55 3.93
CA LYS A 151 -16.67 -24.65 2.95
C LYS A 151 -17.47 -24.19 1.73
N PRO A 152 -17.22 -24.78 0.55
CA PRO A 152 -17.94 -24.37 -0.69
C PRO A 152 -19.46 -24.42 -0.56
N GLU A 153 -20.02 -25.41 0.15
CA GLU A 153 -21.45 -25.57 0.38
C GLU A 153 -22.08 -24.51 1.30
N ASP A 154 -21.29 -23.93 2.22
CA ASP A 154 -21.73 -22.93 3.20
C ASP A 154 -21.24 -21.50 2.87
N GLY A 155 -20.41 -21.40 1.85
CA GLY A 155 -19.72 -20.16 1.47
C GLY A 155 -18.29 -20.11 1.97
N VAL A 156 -17.41 -19.55 1.14
CA VAL A 156 -15.98 -19.40 1.43
C VAL A 156 -15.64 -17.93 1.67
N LEU A 157 -14.96 -17.66 2.78
CA LEU A 157 -14.35 -16.37 3.07
C LEU A 157 -12.86 -16.42 2.70
N VAL A 158 -12.44 -15.61 1.74
CA VAL A 158 -11.02 -15.43 1.40
C VAL A 158 -10.50 -14.16 2.04
N ASN A 159 -9.66 -14.34 3.06
CA ASN A 159 -9.00 -13.24 3.76
C ASN A 159 -7.68 -12.88 3.07
N ILE A 160 -7.46 -11.59 2.84
CA ILE A 160 -6.26 -11.03 2.23
C ILE A 160 -5.57 -10.15 3.26
N PHE A 161 -4.36 -10.50 3.63
CA PHE A 161 -3.53 -9.72 4.57
C PHE A 161 -2.28 -9.21 3.86
N GLY A 162 -1.89 -7.96 4.09
CA GLY A 162 -0.71 -7.34 3.50
C GLY A 162 -0.84 -7.08 1.99
N GLY A 163 0.30 -7.16 1.30
CA GLY A 163 0.41 -6.91 -0.14
C GLY A 163 0.89 -5.51 -0.49
N LYS A 164 1.35 -5.36 -1.72
CA LYS A 164 1.89 -4.11 -2.28
C LYS A 164 1.09 -3.69 -3.49
N LEU A 165 1.03 -2.39 -3.76
CA LEU A 165 0.43 -1.87 -4.99
C LEU A 165 1.09 -2.49 -6.24
N THR A 166 2.39 -2.72 -6.21
CA THR A 166 3.14 -3.31 -7.33
C THR A 166 2.86 -4.79 -7.58
N THR A 167 2.24 -5.50 -6.63
CA THR A 167 1.87 -6.92 -6.76
C THR A 167 0.38 -7.14 -6.98
N TYR A 168 -0.40 -6.09 -7.20
CA TYR A 168 -1.87 -6.13 -7.26
C TYR A 168 -2.43 -7.17 -8.25
N ARG A 169 -1.82 -7.29 -9.44
CA ARG A 169 -2.29 -8.21 -10.47
C ARG A 169 -2.07 -9.67 -10.06
N ARG A 170 -0.87 -10.00 -9.53
CA ARG A 170 -0.59 -11.35 -9.03
C ARG A 170 -1.50 -11.71 -7.85
N LEU A 171 -1.70 -10.76 -6.94
CA LEU A 171 -2.64 -10.93 -5.84
C LEU A 171 -4.05 -11.20 -6.36
N ALA A 172 -4.54 -10.40 -7.31
CA ALA A 172 -5.87 -10.58 -7.89
C ALA A 172 -6.04 -11.97 -8.53
N ASN A 173 -5.05 -12.44 -9.29
CA ASN A 173 -5.06 -13.77 -9.88
C ASN A 173 -5.07 -14.87 -8.79
N SER A 174 -4.25 -14.74 -7.76
CA SER A 174 -4.22 -15.72 -6.66
C SER A 174 -5.53 -15.77 -5.89
N VAL A 175 -6.18 -14.61 -5.66
CA VAL A 175 -7.52 -14.55 -5.05
C VAL A 175 -8.57 -15.17 -5.95
N LEU A 176 -8.51 -14.90 -7.26
CA LEU A 176 -9.43 -15.48 -8.24
C LEU A 176 -9.35 -17.02 -8.26
N GLN A 177 -8.14 -17.58 -8.22
CA GLN A 177 -7.95 -19.04 -8.13
C GLN A 177 -8.64 -19.63 -6.88
N LYS A 178 -8.62 -18.92 -5.73
CA LYS A 178 -9.35 -19.34 -4.53
C LYS A 178 -10.86 -19.31 -4.74
N ILE A 179 -11.36 -18.25 -5.35
CA ILE A 179 -12.79 -18.10 -5.69
C ILE A 179 -13.23 -19.18 -6.68
N GLU A 180 -12.41 -19.47 -7.68
CA GLU A 180 -12.70 -20.53 -8.67
C GLU A 180 -12.76 -21.92 -8.05
N GLY A 181 -12.00 -22.17 -6.98
CA GLY A 181 -12.10 -23.39 -6.18
C GLY A 181 -13.50 -23.59 -5.59
N ALA A 182 -14.17 -22.50 -5.19
CA ALA A 182 -15.53 -22.55 -4.61
C ALA A 182 -16.63 -22.46 -5.66
N LEU A 183 -16.48 -21.65 -6.71
CA LEU A 183 -17.54 -21.32 -7.67
C LEU A 183 -17.34 -21.93 -9.07
N GLY A 184 -16.24 -22.64 -9.28
CA GLY A 184 -15.80 -23.14 -10.59
C GLY A 184 -15.19 -22.04 -11.45
N ALA A 185 -14.27 -22.41 -12.33
CA ALA A 185 -13.62 -21.49 -13.26
C ALA A 185 -14.60 -20.89 -14.27
N LYS A 186 -14.47 -19.59 -14.56
CA LYS A 186 -15.35 -18.85 -15.47
C LYS A 186 -14.68 -18.45 -16.78
N GLY A 187 -13.37 -18.63 -16.90
CA GLY A 187 -12.60 -18.32 -18.09
C GLY A 187 -11.09 -18.35 -17.86
N PRO A 188 -10.30 -18.18 -18.92
CA PRO A 188 -8.84 -18.16 -18.81
C PRO A 188 -8.34 -16.86 -18.18
N GLU A 189 -7.12 -16.91 -17.65
CA GLU A 189 -6.40 -15.72 -17.21
C GLU A 189 -6.12 -14.78 -18.39
N TRP A 190 -6.48 -13.50 -18.26
CA TRP A 190 -6.34 -12.49 -19.32
C TRP A 190 -5.67 -11.18 -18.86
N SER A 191 -5.61 -10.94 -17.58
CA SER A 191 -5.19 -9.65 -17.01
C SER A 191 -3.74 -9.26 -17.32
N GLY A 192 -2.90 -10.24 -17.72
CA GLY A 192 -1.51 -9.98 -18.10
C GLY A 192 -1.32 -9.33 -19.46
N SER A 193 -2.31 -9.46 -20.36
CA SER A 193 -2.25 -9.02 -21.76
C SER A 193 -3.18 -7.86 -22.10
N LYS A 194 -3.96 -7.38 -21.14
CA LYS A 194 -4.90 -6.26 -21.35
C LYS A 194 -4.47 -5.02 -20.57
N PRO A 195 -4.53 -3.84 -21.20
CA PRO A 195 -4.30 -2.60 -20.49
C PRO A 195 -5.39 -2.35 -19.43
N LEU A 196 -5.07 -1.61 -18.39
CA LEU A 196 -6.06 -1.10 -17.46
C LEU A 196 -6.93 -0.04 -18.17
N PRO A 197 -8.19 0.15 -17.73
CA PRO A 197 -9.00 1.24 -18.23
C PRO A 197 -8.28 2.60 -18.15
N GLY A 198 -8.23 3.33 -19.27
CA GLY A 198 -7.48 4.59 -19.38
C GLY A 198 -5.98 4.43 -19.60
N GLY A 199 -5.46 3.21 -19.74
CA GLY A 199 -4.05 2.93 -19.99
C GLY A 199 -3.76 2.36 -21.39
N ASP A 200 -4.70 2.44 -22.31
CA ASP A 200 -4.58 1.88 -23.68
C ASP A 200 -3.90 2.89 -24.63
N PHE A 201 -2.74 3.38 -24.24
CA PHE A 201 -1.89 4.22 -25.07
C PHE A 201 -0.42 4.12 -24.64
N PRO A 202 0.54 4.47 -25.50
CA PRO A 202 1.96 4.44 -25.15
C PRO A 202 2.27 5.37 -23.95
N VAL A 203 3.00 4.88 -22.96
CA VAL A 203 3.33 5.62 -21.72
C VAL A 203 3.99 6.98 -22.02
N LEU A 204 4.80 7.05 -23.07
CA LEU A 204 5.49 8.29 -23.48
C LEU A 204 4.59 9.28 -24.25
N ASP A 205 3.35 8.89 -24.58
CA ASP A 205 2.40 9.73 -25.33
C ASP A 205 1.40 10.49 -24.42
N PHE A 206 1.71 10.65 -23.16
CA PHE A 206 0.84 11.38 -22.23
C PHE A 206 0.49 12.80 -22.70
N ALA A 207 1.47 13.53 -23.25
CA ALA A 207 1.24 14.88 -23.74
C ALA A 207 0.26 14.88 -24.94
N GLY A 208 0.42 13.96 -25.89
CA GLY A 208 -0.50 13.82 -27.03
C GLY A 208 -1.91 13.46 -26.58
N GLN A 209 -2.07 12.58 -25.61
CA GLN A 209 -3.37 12.23 -25.03
C GLN A 209 -4.02 13.41 -24.32
N LEU A 210 -3.24 14.20 -23.57
CA LEU A 210 -3.73 15.40 -22.90
C LEU A 210 -4.21 16.46 -23.91
N ASP A 211 -3.45 16.67 -25.00
CA ASP A 211 -3.84 17.62 -26.04
C ASP A 211 -5.09 17.18 -26.81
N ALA A 212 -5.21 15.89 -27.11
CA ALA A 212 -6.43 15.33 -27.68
C ALA A 212 -7.64 15.51 -26.76
N LEU A 213 -7.46 15.33 -25.45
CA LEU A 213 -8.52 15.56 -24.46
C LEU A 213 -8.96 17.03 -24.42
N LYS A 214 -8.00 17.98 -24.40
CA LYS A 214 -8.29 19.42 -24.43
C LYS A 214 -9.04 19.86 -25.70
N GLN A 215 -8.71 19.25 -26.85
CA GLN A 215 -9.43 19.52 -28.10
C GLN A 215 -10.86 18.99 -28.08
N ARG A 216 -11.06 17.85 -27.41
CA ARG A 216 -12.40 17.22 -27.30
C ARG A 216 -13.31 17.94 -26.30
N TYR A 217 -12.72 18.54 -25.27
CA TYR A 217 -13.41 19.22 -24.18
C TYR A 217 -12.77 20.61 -23.95
N PRO A 218 -13.04 21.58 -24.85
CA PRO A 218 -12.47 22.93 -24.79
C PRO A 218 -12.95 23.75 -23.59
#